data_3780f2a362c05c36cc1ee6d40997d773
#
_entry.id   3780f2a362c05c36cc1ee6d40997d773
#
_cell.length_a   1.000
_cell.length_b   1.000
_cell.length_c   1.000
_cell.angle_alpha   90.00
_cell.angle_beta   90.00
_cell.angle_gamma   90.00
#
_symmetry.space_group_name_H-M   'P 1'
#
loop_
_entity.id
_entity.type
_entity.pdbx_description
1 polymer ?
#
loop_
_entity_poly.entity_id
_entity_poly.type
_entity_poly.pdbx_seq_one_letter_code
_entity_poly.pdbx_strand_id
1 'polypeptide(L)'
;MKNLLLTLLLLPALAAAKVPVEEDIVAKTSDPDSAFYYTSLMMRYNAGDETLTDEDYHYLYYGYAHQESYKPMEANPDLDKLLMLASGLDPDNPLAETLDAMLYVGEDALARDPFSPKILNLMAYAHGALGNKLQEKMYYNKVKGVLRAIEDSGDALTQKTPRHILMFDHALDVMASEGYTYGKSRIISRTVEFIPFTAPRMVGDKKRKGLYYDFGRVYWNKPEGYTYKRDRTWQFNNLKPRTYK
;
A
#
# COMPACT_ATOMS: atom_id res chain seq x y z
N MET A 1 53.26 24.05 13.69
CA MET A 1 51.89 23.71 14.18
C MET A 1 51.16 23.17 12.95
N LYS A 2 50.95 21.88 12.88
CA LYS A 2 50.25 21.22 11.77
C LYS A 2 48.77 21.14 12.07
N ASN A 3 47.93 21.88 11.36
CA ASN A 3 46.50 21.78 11.44
C ASN A 3 46.06 20.48 10.76
N LEU A 4 45.66 19.52 11.59
CA LEU A 4 45.01 18.28 11.13
C LEU A 4 43.53 18.62 10.79
N LEU A 5 43.24 18.80 9.52
CA LEU A 5 41.86 18.94 9.04
C LEU A 5 41.20 17.56 9.11
N LEU A 6 40.36 17.36 10.12
CA LEU A 6 39.52 16.16 10.25
C LEU A 6 38.36 16.30 9.28
N THR A 7 38.50 15.76 8.09
CA THR A 7 37.41 15.63 7.12
C THR A 7 36.44 14.55 7.64
N LEU A 8 35.34 14.99 8.25
CA LEU A 8 34.21 14.13 8.63
C LEU A 8 33.55 13.67 7.32
N LEU A 9 33.85 12.45 6.88
CA LEU A 9 33.15 11.78 5.79
C LEU A 9 31.72 11.50 6.26
N LEU A 10 30.78 12.38 5.92
CA LEU A 10 29.34 12.08 5.93
C LEU A 10 29.09 11.00 4.89
N LEU A 11 29.20 9.73 5.31
CA LEU A 11 28.61 8.62 4.55
C LEU A 11 27.09 8.86 4.53
N PRO A 12 26.45 8.93 3.34
CA PRO A 12 25.00 8.89 3.29
C PRO A 12 24.58 7.58 3.96
N ALA A 13 23.80 7.67 5.03
CA ALA A 13 23.12 6.51 5.58
C ALA A 13 22.21 5.99 4.46
N LEU A 14 22.65 4.94 3.77
CA LEU A 14 21.79 4.14 2.93
C LEU A 14 20.69 3.62 3.88
N ALA A 15 19.51 4.19 3.81
CA ALA A 15 18.35 3.64 4.50
C ALA A 15 18.21 2.19 4.01
N ALA A 16 18.56 1.24 4.86
CA ALA A 16 18.35 -0.17 4.56
C ALA A 16 16.83 -0.38 4.48
N ALA A 17 16.39 -1.05 3.40
CA ALA A 17 14.98 -1.39 3.26
C ALA A 17 14.51 -2.15 4.52
N LYS A 18 13.38 -1.74 5.07
CA LYS A 18 12.74 -2.37 6.22
C LYS A 18 11.83 -3.51 5.75
N VAL A 19 12.46 -4.56 5.21
CA VAL A 19 11.74 -5.74 4.74
C VAL A 19 10.97 -6.35 5.91
N PRO A 20 9.64 -6.60 5.77
CA PRO A 20 8.85 -7.19 6.85
C PRO A 20 9.25 -8.65 7.08
N VAL A 21 9.82 -8.92 8.24
CA VAL A 21 10.20 -10.26 8.70
C VAL A 21 9.03 -10.83 9.50
N GLU A 22 8.52 -11.98 9.08
CA GLU A 22 7.28 -12.57 9.60
C GLU A 22 7.34 -12.82 11.09
N GLU A 23 8.39 -13.48 11.56
CA GLU A 23 8.56 -13.85 12.96
C GLU A 23 8.64 -12.60 13.86
N ASP A 24 9.29 -11.53 13.38
CA ASP A 24 9.39 -10.26 14.10
C ASP A 24 8.03 -9.53 14.15
N ILE A 25 7.32 -9.50 13.03
CA ILE A 25 5.97 -8.90 12.96
C ILE A 25 5.05 -9.59 13.96
N VAL A 26 4.95 -10.93 13.90
CA VAL A 26 4.08 -11.70 14.80
C VAL A 26 4.48 -11.50 16.27
N ALA A 27 5.76 -11.64 16.59
CA ALA A 27 6.23 -11.51 17.96
C ALA A 27 5.87 -10.17 18.58
N LYS A 28 6.04 -9.08 17.83
CA LYS A 28 5.81 -7.72 18.35
C LYS A 28 4.34 -7.30 18.33
N THR A 29 3.57 -7.76 17.34
CA THR A 29 2.17 -7.33 17.20
C THR A 29 1.19 -8.16 18.01
N SER A 30 1.56 -9.38 18.45
CA SER A 30 0.72 -10.22 19.30
C SER A 30 0.98 -10.09 20.79
N ASP A 31 2.12 -9.53 21.20
CA ASP A 31 2.49 -9.35 22.62
C ASP A 31 1.85 -8.08 23.20
N PRO A 32 0.94 -8.20 24.20
CA PRO A 32 0.31 -7.04 24.84
C PRO A 32 1.29 -6.08 25.54
N ASP A 33 2.47 -6.56 25.93
CA ASP A 33 3.51 -5.75 26.58
C ASP A 33 4.43 -5.06 25.57
N SER A 34 4.27 -5.37 24.29
CA SER A 34 5.03 -4.74 23.20
C SER A 34 4.56 -3.31 22.93
N ALA A 35 5.51 -2.40 22.68
CA ALA A 35 5.19 -1.07 22.16
C ALA A 35 4.44 -1.10 20.82
N PHE A 36 4.54 -2.23 20.08
CA PHE A 36 3.95 -2.45 18.76
C PHE A 36 2.74 -3.40 18.80
N TYR A 37 2.15 -3.60 20.00
CA TYR A 37 0.95 -4.42 20.11
C TYR A 37 -0.15 -3.92 19.17
N TYR A 38 -0.63 -4.82 18.30
CA TYR A 38 -1.51 -4.44 17.18
C TYR A 38 -2.75 -3.68 17.63
N THR A 39 -3.43 -4.17 18.68
CA THR A 39 -4.65 -3.53 19.20
C THR A 39 -4.38 -2.09 19.64
N SER A 40 -3.28 -1.85 20.37
CA SER A 40 -2.91 -0.52 20.83
C SER A 40 -2.55 0.40 19.67
N LEU A 41 -1.79 -0.10 18.69
CA LEU A 41 -1.46 0.66 17.48
C LEU A 41 -2.72 1.01 16.69
N MET A 42 -3.66 0.06 16.53
CA MET A 42 -4.90 0.30 15.79
C MET A 42 -5.80 1.31 16.49
N MET A 43 -5.86 1.31 17.83
CA MET A 43 -6.56 2.34 18.60
C MET A 43 -5.97 3.74 18.36
N ARG A 44 -4.63 3.87 18.40
CA ARG A 44 -3.94 5.13 18.09
C ARG A 44 -4.18 5.58 16.65
N TYR A 45 -4.08 4.65 15.70
CA TYR A 45 -4.35 4.92 14.28
C TYR A 45 -5.78 5.42 14.06
N ASN A 46 -6.80 4.76 14.65
CA ASN A 46 -8.19 5.17 14.52
C ASN A 46 -8.44 6.53 15.15
N ALA A 47 -7.82 6.82 16.29
CA ALA A 47 -7.89 8.12 16.95
C ALA A 47 -7.18 9.25 16.19
N GLY A 48 -6.42 8.94 15.13
CA GLY A 48 -5.66 9.93 14.37
C GLY A 48 -4.44 10.48 15.11
N ASP A 49 -3.80 9.63 15.94
CA ASP A 49 -2.62 10.01 16.70
C ASP A 49 -1.46 10.44 15.77
N GLU A 50 -1.14 11.72 15.79
CA GLU A 50 -0.09 12.32 14.96
C GLU A 50 1.33 11.90 15.40
N THR A 51 1.47 11.23 16.54
CA THR A 51 2.77 10.77 17.07
C THR A 51 3.15 9.38 16.56
N LEU A 52 2.29 8.72 15.76
CA LEU A 52 2.64 7.47 15.11
C LEU A 52 3.86 7.64 14.21
N THR A 53 4.88 6.85 14.49
CA THR A 53 6.16 6.83 13.76
C THR A 53 6.10 5.95 12.53
N ASP A 54 7.10 6.05 11.65
CA ASP A 54 7.25 5.13 10.50
C ASP A 54 7.40 3.68 10.96
N GLU A 55 7.95 3.46 12.18
CA GLU A 55 8.05 2.14 12.77
C GLU A 55 6.69 1.61 13.25
N ASP A 56 5.88 2.46 13.88
CA ASP A 56 4.49 2.12 14.25
C ASP A 56 3.69 1.72 13.01
N TYR A 57 3.79 2.48 11.91
CA TYR A 57 3.12 2.16 10.65
C TYR A 57 3.62 0.86 10.02
N HIS A 58 4.90 0.52 10.16
CA HIS A 58 5.42 -0.75 9.69
C HIS A 58 4.74 -1.94 10.39
N TYR A 59 4.71 -1.94 11.74
CA TYR A 59 4.06 -3.02 12.48
C TYR A 59 2.54 -3.01 12.36
N LEU A 60 1.94 -1.84 12.25
CA LEU A 60 0.50 -1.69 12.04
C LEU A 60 0.09 -2.27 10.67
N TYR A 61 0.76 -1.86 9.61
CA TYR A 61 0.45 -2.30 8.25
C TYR A 61 0.70 -3.80 8.10
N TYR A 62 1.90 -4.30 8.39
CA TYR A 62 2.21 -5.71 8.22
C TYR A 62 1.56 -6.61 9.28
N GLY A 63 1.30 -6.12 10.47
CA GLY A 63 0.56 -6.82 11.52
C GLY A 63 -0.91 -7.08 11.15
N TYR A 64 -1.49 -6.28 10.26
CA TYR A 64 -2.85 -6.51 9.75
C TYR A 64 -2.99 -7.87 9.06
N ALA A 65 -1.95 -8.35 8.39
CA ALA A 65 -1.97 -9.65 7.73
C ALA A 65 -2.27 -10.85 8.68
N HIS A 66 -2.10 -10.64 10.00
CA HIS A 66 -2.34 -11.65 11.05
C HIS A 66 -3.67 -11.47 11.78
N GLN A 67 -4.51 -10.53 11.33
CA GLN A 67 -5.82 -10.29 11.93
C GLN A 67 -6.90 -11.12 11.23
N GLU A 68 -7.92 -11.54 11.97
CA GLU A 68 -9.06 -12.28 11.41
C GLU A 68 -9.83 -11.49 10.34
N SER A 69 -9.78 -10.15 10.44
CA SER A 69 -10.38 -9.25 9.46
C SER A 69 -9.62 -9.13 8.14
N TYR A 70 -8.38 -9.65 8.08
CA TYR A 70 -7.56 -9.61 6.86
C TYR A 70 -8.05 -10.63 5.83
N LYS A 71 -8.74 -10.13 4.79
CA LYS A 71 -9.37 -10.94 3.75
C LYS A 71 -9.06 -10.38 2.36
N PRO A 72 -7.78 -10.46 1.93
CA PRO A 72 -7.30 -9.76 0.73
C PRO A 72 -7.87 -10.28 -0.59
N MET A 73 -8.57 -11.42 -0.56
CA MET A 73 -9.19 -12.03 -1.74
C MET A 73 -10.70 -11.81 -1.80
N GLU A 74 -11.30 -11.23 -0.78
CA GLU A 74 -12.71 -10.85 -0.79
C GLU A 74 -12.90 -9.50 -1.50
N ALA A 75 -14.01 -9.38 -2.22
CA ALA A 75 -14.36 -8.11 -2.86
C ALA A 75 -14.74 -7.05 -1.82
N ASN A 76 -14.45 -5.81 -2.11
CA ASN A 76 -14.88 -4.66 -1.34
C ASN A 76 -15.93 -3.86 -2.13
N PRO A 77 -17.23 -4.23 -2.05
CA PRO A 77 -18.29 -3.57 -2.83
C PRO A 77 -18.50 -2.11 -2.44
N ASP A 78 -18.08 -1.73 -1.22
CA ASP A 78 -18.20 -0.35 -0.76
C ASP A 78 -17.11 0.52 -1.39
N LEU A 79 -15.93 -0.03 -1.69
CA LEU A 79 -14.94 0.64 -2.53
C LEU A 79 -15.48 0.93 -3.94
N ASP A 80 -16.18 -0.04 -4.56
CA ASP A 80 -16.78 0.18 -5.89
C ASP A 80 -17.81 1.30 -5.87
N LYS A 81 -18.66 1.37 -4.83
CA LYS A 81 -19.63 2.46 -4.65
C LYS A 81 -18.92 3.80 -4.42
N LEU A 82 -17.88 3.82 -3.58
CA LEU A 82 -17.09 5.03 -3.31
C LEU A 82 -16.45 5.56 -4.61
N LEU A 83 -15.88 4.68 -5.43
CA LEU A 83 -15.29 5.06 -6.72
C LEU A 83 -16.34 5.58 -7.70
N MET A 84 -17.55 5.01 -7.69
CA MET A 84 -18.66 5.50 -8.51
C MET A 84 -19.05 6.93 -8.09
N LEU A 85 -19.20 7.21 -6.79
CA LEU A 85 -19.47 8.55 -6.28
C LEU A 85 -18.36 9.53 -6.66
N ALA A 86 -17.10 9.14 -6.46
CA ALA A 86 -15.95 9.96 -6.77
C ALA A 86 -15.83 10.29 -8.28
N SER A 87 -16.17 9.32 -9.15
CA SER A 87 -16.10 9.51 -10.61
C SER A 87 -17.18 10.47 -11.14
N GLY A 88 -18.27 10.65 -10.40
CA GLY A 88 -19.35 11.57 -10.74
C GLY A 88 -19.20 12.98 -10.16
N LEU A 89 -18.13 13.25 -9.40
CA LEU A 89 -17.88 14.55 -8.81
C LEU A 89 -17.39 15.57 -9.85
N ASP A 90 -17.90 16.79 -9.73
CA ASP A 90 -17.26 17.98 -10.29
C ASP A 90 -16.17 18.46 -9.30
N PRO A 91 -14.88 18.36 -9.64
CA PRO A 91 -13.80 18.74 -8.72
C PRO A 91 -13.80 20.22 -8.34
N ASP A 92 -14.30 21.09 -9.22
CA ASP A 92 -14.33 22.54 -9.03
C ASP A 92 -15.54 22.99 -8.17
N ASN A 93 -16.61 22.17 -8.16
CA ASN A 93 -17.81 22.48 -7.40
C ASN A 93 -18.50 21.21 -6.90
N PRO A 94 -17.88 20.46 -5.97
CA PRO A 94 -18.43 19.21 -5.48
C PRO A 94 -19.70 19.45 -4.63
N LEU A 95 -20.74 18.66 -4.88
CA LEU A 95 -21.98 18.72 -4.09
C LEU A 95 -21.74 18.14 -2.69
N ALA A 96 -22.13 18.87 -1.66
CA ALA A 96 -21.97 18.45 -0.27
C ALA A 96 -22.65 17.09 0.01
N GLU A 97 -23.84 16.86 -0.54
CA GLU A 97 -24.57 15.58 -0.41
C GLU A 97 -23.76 14.40 -0.96
N THR A 98 -23.07 14.58 -2.09
CA THR A 98 -22.21 13.54 -2.67
C THR A 98 -20.98 13.30 -1.79
N LEU A 99 -20.40 14.37 -1.23
CA LEU A 99 -19.26 14.25 -0.32
C LEU A 99 -19.65 13.52 0.98
N ASP A 100 -20.80 13.82 1.56
CA ASP A 100 -21.33 13.13 2.73
C ASP A 100 -21.60 11.64 2.45
N ALA A 101 -22.16 11.33 1.27
CA ALA A 101 -22.34 9.95 0.83
C ALA A 101 -21.00 9.22 0.66
N MET A 102 -19.97 9.90 0.14
CA MET A 102 -18.61 9.34 0.04
C MET A 102 -18.02 9.03 1.41
N LEU A 103 -18.21 9.91 2.41
CA LEU A 103 -17.73 9.67 3.77
C LEU A 103 -18.41 8.45 4.38
N TYR A 104 -19.73 8.34 4.26
CA TYR A 104 -20.48 7.21 4.78
C TYR A 104 -20.03 5.87 4.18
N VAL A 105 -19.99 5.78 2.84
CA VAL A 105 -19.56 4.56 2.14
C VAL A 105 -18.06 4.27 2.35
N GLY A 106 -17.25 5.33 2.48
CA GLY A 106 -15.82 5.23 2.70
C GLY A 106 -15.46 4.60 4.06
N GLU A 107 -16.25 4.85 5.12
CA GLU A 107 -16.07 4.19 6.41
C GLU A 107 -16.31 2.68 6.30
N ASP A 108 -17.38 2.25 5.60
CA ASP A 108 -17.67 0.83 5.36
C ASP A 108 -16.56 0.18 4.50
N ALA A 109 -16.05 0.90 3.51
CA ALA A 109 -14.94 0.43 2.69
C ALA A 109 -13.64 0.26 3.50
N LEU A 110 -13.34 1.20 4.42
CA LEU A 110 -12.19 1.12 5.34
C LEU A 110 -12.34 0.01 6.39
N ALA A 111 -13.56 -0.39 6.77
CA ALA A 111 -13.75 -1.53 7.66
C ALA A 111 -13.22 -2.84 7.05
N ARG A 112 -13.18 -2.95 5.71
CA ARG A 112 -12.64 -4.10 4.99
C ARG A 112 -11.17 -3.96 4.61
N ASP A 113 -10.72 -2.73 4.35
CA ASP A 113 -9.33 -2.42 4.02
C ASP A 113 -8.91 -1.10 4.69
N PRO A 114 -8.52 -1.17 5.98
CA PRO A 114 -8.21 0.02 6.77
C PRO A 114 -6.96 0.76 6.29
N PHE A 115 -6.17 0.13 5.44
CA PHE A 115 -4.90 0.65 4.95
C PHE A 115 -4.89 0.92 3.44
N SER A 116 -6.06 1.00 2.80
CA SER A 116 -6.14 1.38 1.39
C SER A 116 -5.72 2.84 1.17
N PRO A 117 -4.59 3.11 0.51
CA PRO A 117 -4.18 4.49 0.24
C PRO A 117 -5.24 5.25 -0.56
N LYS A 118 -5.92 4.57 -1.47
CA LYS A 118 -6.98 5.15 -2.31
C LYS A 118 -8.18 5.59 -1.48
N ILE A 119 -8.72 4.70 -0.63
CA ILE A 119 -9.88 5.02 0.21
C ILE A 119 -9.53 6.16 1.16
N LEU A 120 -8.40 6.06 1.86
CA LEU A 120 -7.91 7.09 2.79
C LEU A 120 -7.77 8.46 2.10
N ASN A 121 -7.26 8.48 0.85
CA ASN A 121 -7.11 9.73 0.08
C ASN A 121 -8.47 10.32 -0.33
N LEU A 122 -9.44 9.48 -0.70
CA LEU A 122 -10.81 9.94 -1.01
C LEU A 122 -11.51 10.50 0.24
N MET A 123 -11.29 9.88 1.41
CA MET A 123 -11.78 10.39 2.69
C MET A 123 -11.15 11.75 3.04
N ALA A 124 -9.83 11.89 2.85
CA ALA A 124 -9.15 13.18 3.05
C ALA A 124 -9.72 14.25 2.12
N TYR A 125 -9.93 13.93 0.85
CA TYR A 125 -10.52 14.84 -0.13
C TYR A 125 -11.94 15.28 0.29
N ALA A 126 -12.83 14.32 0.63
CA ALA A 126 -14.20 14.63 0.99
C ALA A 126 -14.28 15.52 2.23
N HIS A 127 -13.51 15.20 3.28
CA HIS A 127 -13.43 16.07 4.47
C HIS A 127 -12.87 17.45 4.15
N GLY A 128 -11.83 17.52 3.33
CA GLY A 128 -11.24 18.80 2.92
C GLY A 128 -12.20 19.69 2.15
N ALA A 129 -12.96 19.12 1.22
CA ALA A 129 -13.96 19.81 0.42
C ALA A 129 -15.16 20.30 1.28
N LEU A 130 -15.54 19.56 2.32
CA LEU A 130 -16.54 19.97 3.31
C LEU A 130 -16.01 20.97 4.34
N GLY A 131 -14.72 21.34 4.29
CA GLY A 131 -14.12 22.27 5.26
C GLY A 131 -13.65 21.64 6.56
N ASN A 132 -13.75 20.31 6.73
CA ASN A 132 -13.37 19.57 7.93
C ASN A 132 -11.85 19.35 8.01
N LYS A 133 -11.08 20.44 8.20
CA LYS A 133 -9.61 20.46 8.09
C LYS A 133 -8.89 19.52 9.05
N LEU A 134 -9.42 19.26 10.23
CA LEU A 134 -8.84 18.32 11.18
C LEU A 134 -8.89 16.87 10.65
N GLN A 135 -10.05 16.47 10.15
CA GLN A 135 -10.25 15.13 9.56
C GLN A 135 -9.46 14.97 8.25
N GLU A 136 -9.46 15.98 7.40
CA GLU A 136 -8.61 16.02 6.20
C GLU A 136 -7.15 15.71 6.54
N LYS A 137 -6.58 16.44 7.52
CA LYS A 137 -5.20 16.23 7.98
C LYS A 137 -4.99 14.82 8.55
N MET A 138 -5.93 14.32 9.34
CA MET A 138 -5.87 12.99 9.92
C MET A 138 -5.78 11.91 8.84
N TYR A 139 -6.71 11.91 7.87
CA TYR A 139 -6.70 10.95 6.78
C TYR A 139 -5.47 11.10 5.88
N TYR A 140 -5.04 12.32 5.61
CA TYR A 140 -3.81 12.57 4.85
C TYR A 140 -2.55 12.02 5.55
N ASN A 141 -2.46 12.13 6.87
CA ASN A 141 -1.37 11.53 7.64
C ASN A 141 -1.41 10.00 7.57
N LYS A 142 -2.61 9.39 7.63
CA LYS A 142 -2.77 7.94 7.44
C LYS A 142 -2.29 7.50 6.05
N VAL A 143 -2.68 8.20 4.98
CA VAL A 143 -2.17 7.94 3.62
C VAL A 143 -0.65 7.93 3.60
N LYS A 144 -0.01 9.00 4.12
CA LYS A 144 1.46 9.11 4.12
C LYS A 144 2.14 7.99 4.89
N GLY A 145 1.62 7.65 6.07
CA GLY A 145 2.19 6.59 6.90
C GLY A 145 2.11 5.22 6.22
N VAL A 146 0.96 4.90 5.61
CA VAL A 146 0.79 3.63 4.89
C VAL A 146 1.69 3.57 3.65
N LEU A 147 1.71 4.63 2.83
CA LEU A 147 2.57 4.67 1.65
C LEU A 147 4.03 4.48 2.04
N ARG A 148 4.51 5.17 3.11
CA ARG A 148 5.88 5.02 3.59
C ARG A 148 6.19 3.62 4.09
N ALA A 149 5.28 2.97 4.83
CA ALA A 149 5.47 1.58 5.26
C ALA A 149 5.68 0.62 4.08
N ILE A 150 4.98 0.85 2.96
CA ILE A 150 5.15 0.08 1.74
C ILE A 150 6.46 0.43 1.03
N GLU A 151 6.76 1.72 0.87
CA GLU A 151 7.95 2.22 0.19
C GLU A 151 9.23 1.77 0.89
N ASP A 152 9.28 1.83 2.21
CA ASP A 152 10.43 1.43 3.01
C ASP A 152 10.69 -0.07 2.99
N SER A 153 9.73 -0.89 2.55
CA SER A 153 9.89 -2.35 2.48
C SER A 153 10.80 -2.83 1.36
N GLY A 154 11.07 -1.97 0.36
CA GLY A 154 11.95 -2.29 -0.75
C GLY A 154 12.04 -1.16 -1.76
N ASP A 155 13.12 -1.10 -2.53
CA ASP A 155 13.31 -0.09 -3.58
C ASP A 155 12.50 -0.38 -4.86
N ALA A 156 11.86 -1.53 -4.96
CA ALA A 156 11.09 -2.02 -6.10
C ALA A 156 11.87 -2.08 -7.43
N LEU A 157 13.19 -1.93 -7.41
CA LEU A 157 13.99 -1.86 -8.64
C LEU A 157 14.40 -3.22 -9.20
N THR A 158 14.32 -4.25 -8.37
CA THR A 158 14.63 -5.64 -8.76
C THR A 158 13.64 -6.62 -8.13
N GLN A 159 13.55 -7.81 -8.70
CA GLN A 159 12.72 -8.87 -8.08
C GLN A 159 13.25 -9.34 -6.71
N LYS A 160 14.48 -8.97 -6.32
CA LYS A 160 15.06 -9.30 -5.01
C LYS A 160 14.78 -8.25 -3.96
N THR A 161 14.38 -7.07 -4.38
CA THR A 161 14.08 -5.91 -3.52
C THR A 161 12.69 -5.34 -3.83
N PRO A 162 11.63 -6.20 -3.93
CA PRO A 162 10.29 -5.74 -4.23
C PRO A 162 9.72 -4.94 -3.05
N ARG A 163 8.74 -4.08 -3.29
CA ARG A 163 7.88 -3.55 -2.23
C ARG A 163 6.86 -4.61 -1.84
N HIS A 164 6.67 -4.78 -0.53
CA HIS A 164 5.73 -5.77 0.01
C HIS A 164 4.37 -5.13 0.25
N ILE A 165 3.30 -5.77 -0.22
CA ILE A 165 1.94 -5.25 -0.12
C ILE A 165 0.97 -6.27 0.50
N LEU A 166 -0.15 -5.79 1.01
CA LEU A 166 -1.18 -6.60 1.63
C LEU A 166 -2.40 -6.82 0.75
N MET A 167 -2.75 -5.86 -0.11
CA MET A 167 -3.88 -5.95 -1.03
C MET A 167 -3.42 -5.74 -2.46
N PHE A 168 -4.15 -6.30 -3.45
CA PHE A 168 -3.76 -6.16 -4.86
C PHE A 168 -3.68 -4.71 -5.32
N ASP A 169 -4.63 -3.88 -4.88
CA ASP A 169 -4.72 -2.49 -5.32
C ASP A 169 -3.63 -1.61 -4.71
N HIS A 170 -3.07 -1.96 -3.54
CA HIS A 170 -2.05 -1.15 -2.87
C HIS A 170 -0.82 -0.91 -3.76
N ALA A 171 -0.42 -1.89 -4.58
CA ALA A 171 0.69 -1.68 -5.52
C ALA A 171 0.38 -0.59 -6.56
N LEU A 172 -0.87 -0.56 -7.04
CA LEU A 172 -1.33 0.43 -8.03
C LEU A 172 -1.49 1.81 -7.39
N ASP A 173 -1.96 1.84 -6.15
CA ASP A 173 -2.13 3.08 -5.37
C ASP A 173 -0.78 3.74 -5.08
N VAL A 174 0.25 2.95 -4.72
CA VAL A 174 1.63 3.45 -4.57
C VAL A 174 2.15 4.01 -5.89
N MET A 175 1.95 3.31 -7.00
CA MET A 175 2.38 3.82 -8.31
C MET A 175 1.66 5.12 -8.69
N ALA A 176 0.36 5.20 -8.39
CA ALA A 176 -0.43 6.41 -8.66
C ALA A 176 0.02 7.59 -7.78
N SER A 177 0.34 7.36 -6.50
CA SER A 177 0.85 8.41 -5.58
C SER A 177 2.20 8.97 -6.03
N GLU A 178 3.04 8.15 -6.67
CA GLU A 178 4.31 8.56 -7.27
C GLU A 178 4.15 9.18 -8.69
N GLY A 179 2.91 9.33 -9.17
CA GLY A 179 2.60 9.92 -10.48
C GLY A 179 2.93 9.00 -11.66
N TYR A 180 3.05 7.69 -11.43
CA TYR A 180 3.29 6.74 -12.50
C TYR A 180 1.98 6.26 -13.14
N THR A 181 1.96 6.25 -14.46
CA THR A 181 0.97 5.53 -15.25
C THR A 181 1.50 4.15 -15.58
N TYR A 182 0.65 3.13 -15.45
CA TYR A 182 1.08 1.74 -15.50
C TYR A 182 0.22 0.89 -16.43
N GLY A 183 0.82 -0.20 -16.90
CA GLY A 183 0.16 -1.22 -17.69
C GLY A 183 -0.13 -2.48 -16.88
N LYS A 184 -0.54 -3.54 -17.57
CA LYS A 184 -0.89 -4.82 -16.96
C LYS A 184 0.33 -5.47 -16.29
N SER A 185 0.19 -5.90 -15.04
CA SER A 185 1.23 -6.59 -14.29
C SER A 185 1.63 -7.92 -14.92
N ARG A 186 2.85 -8.37 -14.65
CA ARG A 186 3.40 -9.66 -15.09
C ARG A 186 3.98 -10.40 -13.89
N ILE A 187 3.57 -11.65 -13.72
CA ILE A 187 4.15 -12.52 -12.70
C ILE A 187 5.60 -12.86 -13.11
N ILE A 188 6.54 -12.58 -12.24
CA ILE A 188 7.97 -12.86 -12.44
C ILE A 188 8.38 -14.10 -11.68
N SER A 189 7.87 -14.27 -10.46
CA SER A 189 8.07 -15.45 -9.64
C SER A 189 6.77 -15.82 -8.93
N ARG A 190 6.80 -16.77 -7.99
CA ARG A 190 5.61 -17.26 -7.29
C ARG A 190 4.75 -16.16 -6.66
N THR A 191 5.39 -15.12 -6.11
CA THR A 191 4.70 -14.02 -5.40
C THR A 191 5.06 -12.64 -5.93
N VAL A 192 6.17 -12.50 -6.67
CA VAL A 192 6.66 -11.21 -7.16
C VAL A 192 6.12 -10.93 -8.55
N GLU A 193 5.53 -9.76 -8.71
CA GLU A 193 5.04 -9.25 -9.99
C GLU A 193 5.82 -7.99 -10.40
N PHE A 194 5.95 -7.83 -11.70
CA PHE A 194 6.46 -6.62 -12.33
C PHE A 194 5.30 -5.81 -12.90
N ILE A 195 5.13 -4.59 -12.45
CA ILE A 195 4.14 -3.65 -12.97
C ILE A 195 4.87 -2.66 -13.90
N PRO A 196 4.64 -2.76 -15.22
CA PRO A 196 5.32 -1.90 -16.16
C PRO A 196 4.73 -0.48 -16.14
N PHE A 197 5.57 0.52 -16.33
CA PHE A 197 5.12 1.84 -16.71
C PHE A 197 4.58 1.84 -18.14
N THR A 198 3.64 2.73 -18.46
CA THR A 198 3.16 2.93 -19.85
C THR A 198 4.28 3.43 -20.78
N ALA A 199 5.22 4.21 -20.21
CA ALA A 199 6.47 4.62 -20.87
C ALA A 199 7.59 4.63 -19.83
N PRO A 200 8.84 4.32 -20.22
CA PRO A 200 9.98 4.32 -19.29
C PRO A 200 10.14 5.66 -18.57
N ARG A 201 10.29 5.63 -17.24
CA ARG A 201 10.43 6.80 -16.35
C ARG A 201 11.75 6.81 -15.62
N MET A 202 12.18 7.98 -15.18
CA MET A 202 13.29 8.10 -14.24
C MET A 202 12.80 7.69 -12.85
N VAL A 203 13.53 6.78 -12.21
CA VAL A 203 13.35 6.41 -10.81
C VAL A 203 14.74 6.55 -10.17
N GLY A 204 14.90 7.57 -9.31
CA GLY A 204 16.22 8.04 -8.93
C GLY A 204 17.02 8.45 -10.17
N ASP A 205 18.26 8.01 -10.26
CA ASP A 205 19.19 8.40 -11.35
C ASP A 205 19.08 7.50 -12.59
N LYS A 206 18.17 6.53 -12.63
CA LYS A 206 18.12 5.52 -13.69
C LYS A 206 16.76 5.45 -14.35
N LYS A 207 16.78 5.31 -15.69
CA LYS A 207 15.57 5.04 -16.47
C LYS A 207 15.10 3.61 -16.23
N ARG A 208 13.84 3.45 -15.82
CA ARG A 208 13.19 2.18 -15.49
C ARG A 208 11.98 1.95 -16.37
N LYS A 209 11.62 0.66 -16.54
CA LYS A 209 10.46 0.24 -17.32
C LYS A 209 9.25 -0.11 -16.44
N GLY A 210 9.40 -0.16 -15.13
CA GLY A 210 8.37 -0.52 -14.16
C GLY A 210 9.00 -0.87 -12.81
N LEU A 211 8.17 -1.31 -11.88
CA LEU A 211 8.53 -1.64 -10.50
C LEU A 211 8.10 -3.07 -10.13
N TYR A 212 8.75 -3.62 -9.10
CA TYR A 212 8.49 -4.96 -8.58
C TYR A 212 7.76 -4.90 -7.25
N TYR A 213 6.71 -5.72 -7.11
CA TYR A 213 5.91 -5.83 -5.89
C TYR A 213 5.78 -7.30 -5.46
N ASP A 214 5.85 -7.56 -4.16
CA ASP A 214 5.62 -8.89 -3.58
C ASP A 214 4.20 -8.99 -3.03
N PHE A 215 3.43 -9.90 -3.60
CA PHE A 215 2.05 -10.23 -3.26
C PHE A 215 1.95 -11.46 -2.34
N GLY A 216 3.06 -11.90 -1.73
CA GLY A 216 3.12 -13.12 -0.93
C GLY A 216 2.03 -13.20 0.12
N ARG A 217 1.84 -12.11 0.89
CA ARG A 217 0.83 -12.04 1.96
C ARG A 217 -0.59 -12.10 1.45
N VAL A 218 -0.88 -11.56 0.28
CA VAL A 218 -2.20 -11.65 -0.35
C VAL A 218 -2.61 -13.11 -0.57
N TYR A 219 -1.64 -14.00 -0.80
CA TYR A 219 -1.90 -15.40 -1.09
C TYR A 219 -1.87 -16.35 0.12
N TRP A 220 -1.63 -15.84 1.34
CA TRP A 220 -1.61 -16.70 2.53
C TRP A 220 -2.96 -17.33 2.84
N ASN A 221 -4.03 -16.55 2.74
CA ASN A 221 -5.40 -16.93 3.07
C ASN A 221 -6.19 -17.31 1.81
N LYS A 222 -5.58 -18.10 0.92
CA LYS A 222 -6.32 -18.59 -0.25
C LYS A 222 -7.48 -19.47 0.21
N PRO A 223 -8.69 -19.27 -0.32
CA PRO A 223 -9.77 -20.22 -0.13
C PRO A 223 -9.35 -21.61 -0.58
N GLU A 224 -9.82 -22.64 0.13
CA GLU A 224 -9.59 -24.03 -0.27
C GLU A 224 -10.07 -24.24 -1.71
N GLY A 225 -9.26 -24.90 -2.54
CA GLY A 225 -9.55 -25.07 -3.97
C GLY A 225 -9.30 -23.84 -4.84
N TYR A 226 -8.78 -22.73 -4.28
CA TYR A 226 -8.38 -21.58 -5.08
C TYR A 226 -7.28 -21.98 -6.07
N THR A 227 -7.66 -22.06 -7.32
CA THR A 227 -6.70 -22.13 -8.42
C THR A 227 -6.44 -20.73 -8.92
N TYR A 228 -5.18 -20.40 -9.20
CA TYR A 228 -4.82 -19.15 -9.85
C TYR A 228 -5.61 -19.03 -11.16
N LYS A 229 -6.80 -18.41 -11.08
CA LYS A 229 -7.62 -18.10 -12.27
C LYS A 229 -7.08 -16.89 -13.04
N ARG A 230 -5.87 -16.43 -12.72
CA ARG A 230 -5.20 -15.49 -13.62
C ARG A 230 -5.07 -16.19 -14.95
N ASP A 231 -5.67 -15.62 -15.96
CA ASP A 231 -5.58 -16.12 -17.32
C ASP A 231 -4.10 -16.31 -17.67
N ARG A 232 -3.65 -17.57 -17.66
CA ARG A 232 -2.25 -17.91 -17.93
C ARG A 232 -1.83 -17.56 -19.34
N THR A 233 -2.78 -17.28 -20.24
CA THR A 233 -2.49 -16.93 -21.62
C THR A 233 -1.61 -15.67 -21.72
N TRP A 234 -1.80 -14.70 -20.83
CA TRP A 234 -0.96 -13.50 -20.82
C TRP A 234 0.40 -13.70 -20.13
N GLN A 235 0.56 -14.70 -19.27
CA GLN A 235 1.84 -15.06 -18.67
C GLN A 235 2.85 -15.55 -19.72
N PHE A 236 2.35 -16.06 -20.84
CA PHE A 236 3.14 -16.59 -21.95
C PHE A 236 3.12 -15.66 -23.17
N ASN A 237 3.05 -14.35 -22.99
CA ASN A 237 3.03 -13.38 -24.10
C ASN A 237 1.94 -13.67 -25.15
N ASN A 238 0.73 -14.00 -24.72
CA ASN A 238 -0.41 -14.40 -25.56
C ASN A 238 -0.26 -15.76 -26.27
N LEU A 239 0.74 -16.54 -25.93
CA LEU A 239 0.81 -17.91 -26.43
C LEU A 239 -0.31 -18.74 -25.79
N LYS A 240 -1.05 -19.49 -26.63
CA LYS A 240 -2.07 -20.42 -26.14
C LYS A 240 -1.41 -21.47 -25.25
N PRO A 241 -2.01 -21.83 -24.09
CA PRO A 241 -1.49 -22.90 -23.25
C PRO A 241 -1.35 -24.18 -24.09
N ARG A 242 -0.18 -24.82 -24.05
CA ARG A 242 -0.05 -26.15 -24.62
C ARG A 242 -0.84 -27.11 -23.74
N THR A 243 -1.86 -27.73 -24.31
CA THR A 243 -2.52 -28.88 -23.70
C THR A 243 -1.57 -30.06 -23.80
N TYR A 244 -0.98 -30.45 -22.69
CA TYR A 244 -0.31 -31.73 -22.60
C TYR A 244 -1.41 -32.80 -22.49
N LYS A 245 -1.48 -33.71 -23.46
CA LYS A 245 -2.29 -34.92 -23.38
C LYS A 245 -1.56 -35.96 -22.54
#